data_c2419c5cc7891255ee99c2e8f6aa43e3
#
_entry.id   c2419c5cc7891255ee99c2e8f6aa43e3
#
_cell.length_a   1.000
_cell.length_b   1.000
_cell.length_c   1.000
_cell.angle_alpha   90.00
_cell.angle_beta   90.00
_cell.angle_gamma   90.00
#
_symmetry.space_group_name_H-M   'P 1'
#
loop_
_entity.id
_entity.type
_entity.pdbx_description
1 polymer ?
#
loop_
_entity_poly.entity_id
_entity_poly.type
_entity_poly.pdbx_seq_one_letter_code
_entity_poly.pdbx_strand_id
1 'polypeptide(L)'
;MHFEQIQKKKKQIKLGMKAIMFRELSPRELQIYRTGFKNGYRLAETHLVYKSQALIDKYKMKEDRERIKKETEYHPPVGYDIFNKILATVSKHFNVAADDIMSRRRLNYMVKPRAVIINYILEHYQISTPKLGNFFNYDHSTIIHYRRQKVRQTGMWKPLEFIWKDYEIVKKELAKSSHS
;
A
#
# COMPACT_ATOMS: atom_id res chain seq x y z
N MET A 1 23.17 -8.50 -16.28
CA MET A 1 22.58 -8.85 -17.61
C MET A 1 21.84 -7.71 -18.33
N HIS A 2 21.10 -6.84 -17.65
CA HIS A 2 20.26 -5.81 -18.31
C HIS A 2 21.06 -4.64 -18.90
N PHE A 3 22.11 -4.19 -18.24
CA PHE A 3 22.96 -3.07 -18.70
C PHE A 3 23.67 -3.37 -20.01
N GLU A 4 24.19 -4.58 -20.18
CA GLU A 4 24.84 -5.00 -21.42
C GLU A 4 23.88 -5.08 -22.62
N GLN A 5 22.62 -5.48 -22.39
CA GLN A 5 21.60 -5.49 -23.43
C GLN A 5 21.23 -4.07 -23.89
N ILE A 6 21.20 -3.11 -22.96
CA ILE A 6 21.00 -1.69 -23.28
C ILE A 6 22.17 -1.15 -24.12
N GLN A 7 23.40 -1.48 -23.77
CA GLN A 7 24.58 -1.06 -24.53
C GLN A 7 24.62 -1.69 -25.93
N LYS A 8 24.25 -2.98 -26.07
CA LYS A 8 24.14 -3.64 -27.39
C LYS A 8 23.07 -2.98 -28.26
N LYS A 9 21.90 -2.65 -27.73
CA LYS A 9 20.84 -1.92 -28.46
C LYS A 9 21.27 -0.51 -28.85
N LYS A 10 21.97 0.23 -27.98
CA LYS A 10 22.56 1.55 -28.32
C LYS A 10 23.56 1.46 -29.49
N LYS A 11 24.35 0.38 -29.53
CA LYS A 11 25.32 0.15 -30.62
C LYS A 11 24.62 -0.21 -31.94
N GLN A 12 23.53 -1.02 -31.90
CA GLN A 12 22.72 -1.36 -33.07
C GLN A 12 21.99 -0.13 -33.65
N ILE A 13 21.46 0.73 -32.81
CA ILE A 13 20.77 1.96 -33.22
C ILE A 13 21.79 2.92 -33.89
N LYS A 14 23.01 3.06 -33.34
CA LYS A 14 24.10 3.85 -33.95
C LYS A 14 24.56 3.30 -35.31
N LEU A 15 24.58 1.97 -35.48
CA LEU A 15 24.89 1.30 -36.74
C LEU A 15 23.79 1.54 -37.78
N GLY A 16 22.52 1.46 -37.41
CA GLY A 16 21.40 1.82 -38.28
C GLY A 16 21.44 3.28 -38.74
N MET A 17 21.83 4.21 -37.86
CA MET A 17 22.05 5.60 -38.21
C MET A 17 23.14 5.80 -39.28
N LYS A 18 24.26 5.07 -39.18
CA LYS A 18 25.32 5.13 -40.17
C LYS A 18 24.86 4.66 -41.54
N ALA A 19 24.08 3.55 -41.60
CA ALA A 19 23.56 2.99 -42.84
C ALA A 19 22.64 3.98 -43.61
N ILE A 20 21.88 4.80 -42.89
CA ILE A 20 20.99 5.79 -43.52
C ILE A 20 21.75 7.07 -43.92
N MET A 21 22.86 7.41 -43.24
CA MET A 21 23.69 8.55 -43.60
C MET A 21 24.42 8.40 -44.95
N PHE A 22 24.46 7.20 -45.52
CA PHE A 22 25.04 6.96 -46.85
C PHE A 22 24.06 7.21 -48.01
N ARG A 23 22.78 7.54 -47.72
CA ARG A 23 21.83 7.97 -48.73
C ARG A 23 21.98 9.48 -48.92
N GLU A 24 22.06 9.94 -50.18
CA GLU A 24 22.05 11.37 -50.50
C GLU A 24 20.68 11.96 -50.16
N LEU A 25 20.54 12.45 -48.93
CA LEU A 25 19.36 13.15 -48.44
C LEU A 25 19.57 14.65 -48.64
N SER A 26 18.55 15.34 -49.11
CA SER A 26 18.56 16.81 -49.13
C SER A 26 18.76 17.38 -47.72
N PRO A 27 19.30 18.61 -47.55
CA PRO A 27 19.52 19.21 -46.25
C PRO A 27 18.27 19.25 -45.37
N ARG A 28 17.08 19.42 -45.97
CA ARG A 28 15.79 19.47 -45.29
C ARG A 28 15.36 18.09 -44.79
N GLU A 29 15.54 17.05 -45.62
CA GLU A 29 15.26 15.66 -45.24
C GLU A 29 16.19 15.18 -44.13
N LEU A 30 17.47 15.58 -44.18
CA LEU A 30 18.45 15.28 -43.15
C LEU A 30 18.06 15.91 -41.80
N GLN A 31 17.55 17.12 -41.82
CA GLN A 31 17.09 17.82 -40.61
C GLN A 31 15.84 17.13 -40.01
N ILE A 32 14.87 16.78 -40.84
CA ILE A 32 13.65 16.03 -40.41
C ILE A 32 14.03 14.68 -39.80
N TYR A 33 14.92 13.96 -40.49
CA TYR A 33 15.42 12.67 -40.02
C TYR A 33 16.13 12.78 -38.67
N ARG A 34 17.06 13.73 -38.52
CA ARG A 34 17.79 13.97 -37.25
C ARG A 34 16.85 14.31 -36.11
N THR A 35 15.85 15.14 -36.37
CA THR A 35 14.83 15.51 -35.34
C THR A 35 13.93 14.33 -34.95
N GLY A 36 13.43 13.59 -35.92
CA GLY A 36 12.62 12.40 -35.69
C GLY A 36 13.38 11.31 -34.95
N PHE A 37 14.63 11.06 -35.36
CA PHE A 37 15.49 10.08 -34.68
C PHE A 37 15.82 10.51 -33.25
N LYS A 38 16.14 11.76 -32.99
CA LYS A 38 16.44 12.28 -31.65
C LYS A 38 15.23 12.16 -30.73
N ASN A 39 14.05 12.46 -31.24
CA ASN A 39 12.80 12.35 -30.48
C ASN A 39 12.43 10.90 -30.23
N GLY A 40 12.51 10.03 -31.22
CA GLY A 40 12.27 8.59 -31.09
C GLY A 40 13.24 7.93 -30.11
N TYR A 41 14.52 8.32 -30.15
CA TYR A 41 15.53 7.81 -29.23
C TYR A 41 15.24 8.24 -27.78
N ARG A 42 14.88 9.50 -27.55
CA ARG A 42 14.48 10.00 -26.22
C ARG A 42 13.27 9.25 -25.67
N LEU A 43 12.24 9.06 -26.49
CA LEU A 43 11.04 8.31 -26.11
C LEU A 43 11.37 6.85 -25.77
N ALA A 44 12.20 6.19 -26.56
CA ALA A 44 12.63 4.81 -26.32
C ALA A 44 13.49 4.69 -25.05
N GLU A 45 14.38 5.64 -24.81
CA GLU A 45 15.22 5.67 -23.60
C GLU A 45 14.37 5.89 -22.35
N THR A 46 13.44 6.86 -22.37
CA THR A 46 12.51 7.14 -21.27
C THR A 46 11.63 5.92 -20.99
N HIS A 47 11.12 5.25 -22.01
CA HIS A 47 10.27 4.07 -21.85
C HIS A 47 11.04 2.86 -21.29
N LEU A 48 12.30 2.66 -21.71
CA LEU A 48 13.16 1.60 -21.17
C LEU A 48 13.55 1.86 -19.72
N VAL A 49 13.86 3.11 -19.36
CA VAL A 49 14.14 3.50 -17.98
C VAL A 49 12.91 3.29 -17.10
N TYR A 50 11.74 3.72 -17.56
CA TYR A 50 10.49 3.53 -16.81
C TYR A 50 10.15 2.05 -16.61
N LYS A 51 10.28 1.21 -17.64
CA LYS A 51 10.06 -0.25 -17.52
C LYS A 51 11.06 -0.92 -16.60
N SER A 52 12.33 -0.54 -16.65
CA SER A 52 13.35 -1.11 -15.78
C SER A 52 13.12 -0.70 -14.32
N GLN A 53 12.74 0.55 -14.07
CA GLN A 53 12.43 1.04 -12.74
C GLN A 53 11.19 0.31 -12.17
N ALA A 54 10.13 0.17 -12.95
CA ALA A 54 8.93 -0.55 -12.54
C ALA A 54 9.20 -2.04 -12.22
N LEU A 55 10.13 -2.68 -12.94
CA LEU A 55 10.57 -4.04 -12.64
C LEU A 55 11.37 -4.08 -11.33
N ILE A 56 12.31 -3.16 -11.12
CA ILE A 56 13.09 -3.06 -9.89
C ILE A 56 12.15 -2.85 -8.69
N ASP A 57 11.19 -1.94 -8.81
CA ASP A 57 10.22 -1.67 -7.75
C ASP A 57 9.33 -2.90 -7.47
N LYS A 58 8.94 -3.64 -8.51
CA LYS A 58 8.20 -4.90 -8.37
C LYS A 58 9.01 -5.98 -7.63
N TYR A 59 10.31 -6.11 -7.92
CA TYR A 59 11.19 -7.05 -7.24
C TYR A 59 11.42 -6.65 -5.79
N LYS A 60 11.70 -5.38 -5.51
CA LYS A 60 11.82 -4.86 -4.14
C LYS A 60 10.55 -5.10 -3.33
N MET A 61 9.38 -4.81 -3.90
CA MET A 61 8.10 -5.10 -3.24
C MET A 61 7.89 -6.59 -2.95
N LYS A 62 8.40 -7.47 -3.82
CA LYS A 62 8.33 -8.92 -3.60
C LYS A 62 9.26 -9.36 -2.46
N GLU A 63 10.50 -8.89 -2.46
CA GLU A 63 11.48 -9.14 -1.38
C GLU A 63 10.98 -8.61 -0.04
N ASP A 64 10.44 -7.38 0.00
CA ASP A 64 9.85 -6.80 1.19
C ASP A 64 8.65 -7.60 1.70
N ARG A 65 7.80 -8.13 0.81
CA ARG A 65 6.69 -9.01 1.19
C ARG A 65 7.18 -10.33 1.76
N GLU A 66 8.24 -10.92 1.20
CA GLU A 66 8.83 -12.17 1.69
C GLU A 66 9.55 -11.95 3.02
N ARG A 67 10.24 -10.81 3.19
CA ARG A 67 10.85 -10.42 4.46
C ARG A 67 9.80 -10.21 5.53
N ILE A 68 8.75 -9.44 5.24
CA ILE A 68 7.62 -9.21 6.14
C ILE A 68 6.94 -10.53 6.53
N LYS A 69 6.80 -11.48 5.61
CA LYS A 69 6.27 -12.82 5.93
C LYS A 69 7.17 -13.61 6.86
N LYS A 70 8.49 -13.45 6.78
CA LYS A 70 9.45 -14.12 7.67
C LYS A 70 9.59 -13.46 9.04
N GLU A 71 9.41 -12.14 9.08
CA GLU A 71 9.49 -11.32 10.30
C GLU A 71 8.15 -11.18 11.01
N THR A 72 7.03 -11.64 10.42
CA THR A 72 5.72 -11.59 11.08
C THR A 72 5.73 -12.53 12.26
N GLU A 73 5.78 -11.96 13.46
CA GLU A 73 5.35 -12.62 14.69
C GLU A 73 4.08 -13.42 14.43
N TYR A 74 4.02 -14.62 15.01
CA TYR A 74 2.83 -15.46 14.93
C TYR A 74 1.63 -14.66 15.46
N HIS A 75 0.79 -14.20 14.56
CA HIS A 75 -0.47 -13.56 14.92
C HIS A 75 -1.55 -14.63 15.02
N PRO A 76 -2.14 -14.83 16.20
CA PRO A 76 -3.19 -15.82 16.38
C PRO A 76 -4.41 -15.48 15.52
N PRO A 77 -5.20 -16.49 15.11
CA PRO A 77 -6.46 -16.25 14.40
C PRO A 77 -7.49 -15.59 15.32
N VAL A 78 -8.29 -14.68 14.77
CA VAL A 78 -9.41 -14.07 15.50
C VAL A 78 -10.64 -14.96 15.44
N GLY A 79 -11.14 -15.36 16.62
CA GLY A 79 -12.47 -15.92 16.83
C GLY A 79 -13.47 -14.84 17.33
N TYR A 80 -14.74 -15.20 17.42
CA TYR A 80 -15.78 -14.31 17.97
C TYR A 80 -15.51 -13.91 19.41
N ASP A 81 -14.96 -14.81 20.23
CA ASP A 81 -14.66 -14.54 21.64
C ASP A 81 -13.62 -13.43 21.79
N ILE A 82 -12.55 -13.52 21.01
CA ILE A 82 -11.49 -12.49 20.97
C ILE A 82 -12.05 -11.17 20.46
N PHE A 83 -12.86 -11.22 19.40
CA PHE A 83 -13.50 -10.04 18.85
C PHE A 83 -14.41 -9.36 19.89
N ASN A 84 -15.25 -10.12 20.58
CA ASN A 84 -16.16 -9.60 21.62
C ASN A 84 -15.40 -9.01 22.81
N LYS A 85 -14.28 -9.62 23.21
CA LYS A 85 -13.40 -9.08 24.26
C LYS A 85 -12.81 -7.72 23.86
N ILE A 86 -12.32 -7.60 22.63
CA ILE A 86 -11.81 -6.34 22.08
C ILE A 86 -12.92 -5.30 22.01
N LEU A 87 -14.09 -5.68 21.51
CA LEU A 87 -15.26 -4.81 21.39
C LEU A 87 -15.69 -4.28 22.78
N ALA A 88 -15.76 -5.15 23.78
CA ALA A 88 -16.13 -4.76 25.14
C ALA A 88 -15.10 -3.78 25.76
N THR A 89 -13.80 -4.04 25.58
CA THR A 89 -12.75 -3.15 26.09
C THR A 89 -12.83 -1.77 25.43
N VAL A 90 -13.00 -1.71 24.12
CA VAL A 90 -13.11 -0.45 23.39
C VAL A 90 -14.41 0.28 23.70
N SER A 91 -15.53 -0.45 23.82
CA SER A 91 -16.83 0.07 24.26
C SER A 91 -16.72 0.78 25.62
N LYS A 92 -16.06 0.14 26.58
CA LYS A 92 -15.79 0.72 27.91
C LYS A 92 -14.90 1.96 27.83
N HIS A 93 -13.80 1.91 27.07
CA HIS A 93 -12.86 3.02 26.95
C HIS A 93 -13.49 4.28 26.33
N PHE A 94 -14.27 4.11 25.26
CA PHE A 94 -14.94 5.23 24.59
C PHE A 94 -16.29 5.61 25.18
N ASN A 95 -16.79 4.85 26.16
CA ASN A 95 -18.12 5.00 26.74
C ASN A 95 -19.23 4.99 25.64
N VAL A 96 -19.14 4.05 24.70
CA VAL A 96 -20.06 3.87 23.57
C VAL A 96 -20.57 2.44 23.60
N ALA A 97 -21.89 2.25 23.49
CA ALA A 97 -22.48 0.91 23.49
C ALA A 97 -21.94 0.06 22.34
N ALA A 98 -21.73 -1.24 22.60
CA ALA A 98 -21.22 -2.18 21.59
C ALA A 98 -22.09 -2.20 20.32
N ASP A 99 -23.43 -2.16 20.49
CA ASP A 99 -24.39 -2.13 19.38
C ASP A 99 -24.26 -0.86 18.53
N ASP A 100 -23.95 0.28 19.14
CA ASP A 100 -23.69 1.52 18.43
C ASP A 100 -22.39 1.44 17.63
N ILE A 101 -21.35 0.85 18.22
CA ILE A 101 -20.10 0.60 17.51
C ILE A 101 -20.34 -0.31 16.30
N MET A 102 -21.16 -1.33 16.44
CA MET A 102 -21.49 -2.29 15.39
C MET A 102 -22.50 -1.76 14.37
N SER A 103 -23.19 -0.67 14.69
CA SER A 103 -24.19 -0.07 13.80
C SER A 103 -23.56 0.51 12.53
N ARG A 104 -24.34 0.73 11.47
CA ARG A 104 -23.88 1.38 10.23
C ARG A 104 -23.88 2.91 10.30
N ARG A 105 -24.25 3.51 11.42
CA ARG A 105 -24.29 4.95 11.61
C ARG A 105 -22.88 5.54 11.52
N ARG A 106 -22.74 6.73 10.91
CA ARG A 106 -21.43 7.39 10.66
C ARG A 106 -21.20 8.60 11.58
N LEU A 107 -21.67 8.52 12.82
CA LEU A 107 -21.41 9.59 13.80
C LEU A 107 -19.97 9.50 14.33
N ASN A 108 -19.31 10.64 14.49
CA ASN A 108 -17.88 10.71 14.83
C ASN A 108 -17.53 9.88 16.09
N TYR A 109 -18.36 9.90 17.12
CA TYR A 109 -18.13 9.15 18.35
C TYR A 109 -18.23 7.62 18.17
N MET A 110 -18.93 7.14 17.12
CA MET A 110 -19.01 5.72 16.77
C MET A 110 -17.90 5.29 15.80
N VAL A 111 -17.43 6.22 14.97
CA VAL A 111 -16.43 5.94 13.93
C VAL A 111 -15.04 5.77 14.54
N LYS A 112 -14.69 6.55 15.56
CA LYS A 112 -13.40 6.44 16.28
C LYS A 112 -13.18 5.05 16.91
N PRO A 113 -14.07 4.53 17.76
CA PRO A 113 -13.91 3.18 18.33
C PRO A 113 -13.82 2.08 17.26
N ARG A 114 -14.58 2.17 16.17
CA ARG A 114 -14.46 1.22 15.03
C ARG A 114 -13.08 1.25 14.42
N ALA A 115 -12.54 2.46 14.17
CA ALA A 115 -11.23 2.61 13.61
C ALA A 115 -10.13 2.00 14.51
N VAL A 116 -10.28 2.13 15.82
CA VAL A 116 -9.38 1.52 16.81
C VAL A 116 -9.48 0.00 16.76
N ILE A 117 -10.67 -0.58 16.82
CA ILE A 117 -10.88 -2.04 16.79
C ILE A 117 -10.32 -2.64 15.50
N ILE A 118 -10.68 -2.07 14.34
CA ILE A 118 -10.30 -2.60 13.04
C ILE A 118 -8.76 -2.58 12.89
N ASN A 119 -8.12 -1.46 13.23
CA ASN A 119 -6.67 -1.37 13.10
C ASN A 119 -5.94 -2.23 14.12
N TYR A 120 -6.45 -2.34 15.35
CA TYR A 120 -5.88 -3.23 16.37
C TYR A 120 -5.91 -4.69 15.92
N ILE A 121 -7.07 -5.17 15.43
CA ILE A 121 -7.21 -6.55 14.96
C ILE A 121 -6.29 -6.82 13.76
N LEU A 122 -6.20 -5.90 12.80
CA LEU A 122 -5.35 -6.07 11.63
C LEU A 122 -3.85 -6.04 11.95
N GLU A 123 -3.44 -5.45 13.06
CA GLU A 123 -2.04 -5.36 13.50
C GLU A 123 -1.61 -6.54 14.38
N HIS A 124 -2.53 -7.07 15.18
CA HIS A 124 -2.19 -8.08 16.20
C HIS A 124 -2.72 -9.49 15.90
N TYR A 125 -3.56 -9.63 14.88
CA TYR A 125 -4.19 -10.92 14.58
C TYR A 125 -4.13 -11.26 13.09
N GLN A 126 -4.08 -12.56 12.80
CA GLN A 126 -4.13 -13.04 11.43
C GLN A 126 -5.60 -13.14 10.95
N ILE A 127 -6.07 -12.16 10.23
CA ILE A 127 -7.42 -12.12 9.67
C ILE A 127 -7.42 -11.46 8.29
N SER A 128 -8.24 -12.00 7.38
CA SER A 128 -8.47 -11.37 6.08
C SER A 128 -9.45 -10.21 6.20
N THR A 129 -9.30 -9.18 5.36
CA THR A 129 -10.20 -8.01 5.36
C THR A 129 -11.66 -8.36 5.09
N PRO A 130 -12.03 -9.34 4.22
CA PRO A 130 -13.41 -9.79 4.08
C PRO A 130 -13.95 -10.42 5.37
N LYS A 131 -13.16 -11.29 6.04
CA LYS A 131 -13.58 -11.93 7.28
C LYS A 131 -13.79 -10.91 8.40
N LEU A 132 -12.89 -9.91 8.53
CA LEU A 132 -13.08 -8.83 9.48
C LEU A 132 -14.30 -7.95 9.12
N GLY A 133 -14.56 -7.72 7.84
CA GLY A 133 -15.76 -7.05 7.38
C GLY A 133 -17.04 -7.76 7.82
N ASN A 134 -17.06 -9.09 7.77
CA ASN A 134 -18.22 -9.89 8.21
C ASN A 134 -18.53 -9.69 9.71
N PHE A 135 -17.53 -9.54 10.57
CA PHE A 135 -17.78 -9.22 12.00
C PHE A 135 -18.54 -7.91 12.19
N PHE A 136 -18.24 -6.90 11.37
CA PHE A 136 -18.88 -5.58 11.42
C PHE A 136 -20.11 -5.45 10.51
N ASN A 137 -20.43 -6.47 9.73
CA ASN A 137 -21.40 -6.38 8.64
C ASN A 137 -21.06 -5.23 7.66
N TYR A 138 -19.79 -5.09 7.33
CA TYR A 138 -19.22 -4.10 6.39
C TYR A 138 -18.60 -4.79 5.19
N ASP A 139 -18.60 -4.07 4.07
CA ASP A 139 -17.80 -4.46 2.92
C ASP A 139 -16.29 -4.37 3.23
N HIS A 140 -15.49 -5.27 2.63
CA HIS A 140 -14.05 -5.31 2.80
C HIS A 140 -13.37 -3.99 2.42
N SER A 141 -13.93 -3.24 1.46
CA SER A 141 -13.43 -1.92 1.05
C SER A 141 -13.47 -0.91 2.20
N THR A 142 -14.49 -0.99 3.07
CA THR A 142 -14.59 -0.18 4.28
C THR A 142 -13.46 -0.51 5.26
N ILE A 143 -13.13 -1.78 5.45
CA ILE A 143 -12.01 -2.21 6.30
C ILE A 143 -10.67 -1.71 5.74
N ILE A 144 -10.47 -1.83 4.41
CA ILE A 144 -9.30 -1.31 3.73
C ILE A 144 -9.20 0.22 3.90
N HIS A 145 -10.32 0.93 3.86
CA HIS A 145 -10.35 2.38 4.07
C HIS A 145 -9.84 2.77 5.46
N TYR A 146 -10.33 2.13 6.54
CA TYR A 146 -9.85 2.36 7.91
C TYR A 146 -8.35 2.10 8.05
N ARG A 147 -7.86 0.99 7.49
CA ARG A 147 -6.44 0.66 7.48
C ARG A 147 -5.61 1.73 6.76
N ARG A 148 -6.05 2.14 5.55
CA ARG A 148 -5.34 3.16 4.75
C ARG A 148 -5.27 4.51 5.46
N GLN A 149 -6.31 4.92 6.16
CA GLN A 149 -6.29 6.16 6.94
C GLN A 149 -5.20 6.15 8.01
N LYS A 150 -5.04 5.06 8.76
CA LYS A 150 -3.99 4.94 9.78
C LYS A 150 -2.59 4.92 9.14
N VAL A 151 -2.37 4.08 8.14
CA VAL A 151 -1.07 3.95 7.46
C VAL A 151 -0.62 5.27 6.81
N ARG A 152 -1.56 6.01 6.22
CA ARG A 152 -1.28 7.30 5.56
C ARG A 152 -1.37 8.50 6.51
N GLN A 153 -1.68 8.27 7.76
CA GLN A 153 -1.90 9.33 8.76
C GLN A 153 -2.89 10.41 8.27
N THR A 154 -4.01 9.97 7.70
CA THR A 154 -5.05 10.85 7.16
C THR A 154 -6.35 10.74 7.96
N GLY A 155 -7.27 11.68 7.74
CA GLY A 155 -8.56 11.69 8.43
C GLY A 155 -8.39 11.84 9.93
N MET A 156 -8.99 10.93 10.72
CA MET A 156 -8.89 10.93 12.18
C MET A 156 -7.50 10.51 12.70
N TRP A 157 -6.66 9.90 11.86
CA TRP A 157 -5.30 9.46 12.19
C TRP A 157 -4.23 10.49 11.84
N LYS A 158 -4.58 11.75 11.62
CA LYS A 158 -3.59 12.80 11.42
C LYS A 158 -2.62 12.90 12.62
N PRO A 159 -1.37 13.34 12.41
CA PRO A 159 -0.43 13.57 13.50
C PRO A 159 -1.06 14.49 14.55
N LEU A 160 -0.81 14.20 15.82
CA LEU A 160 -1.31 14.95 16.99
C LEU A 160 -2.82 14.78 17.31
N GLU A 161 -3.57 14.00 16.57
CA GLU A 161 -4.95 13.68 16.93
C GLU A 161 -5.02 12.75 18.15
N PHE A 162 -6.04 12.96 18.98
CA PHE A 162 -6.23 12.20 20.24
C PHE A 162 -6.41 10.71 20.03
N ILE A 163 -6.86 10.26 18.85
CA ILE A 163 -7.08 8.83 18.56
C ILE A 163 -5.80 8.00 18.74
N TRP A 164 -4.62 8.55 18.55
CA TRP A 164 -3.36 7.87 18.81
C TRP A 164 -3.18 7.52 20.29
N LYS A 165 -3.55 8.45 21.20
CA LYS A 165 -3.53 8.20 22.63
C LYS A 165 -4.54 7.13 23.03
N ASP A 166 -5.77 7.24 22.51
CA ASP A 166 -6.83 6.26 22.74
C ASP A 166 -6.40 4.86 22.26
N TYR A 167 -5.79 4.78 21.09
CA TYR A 167 -5.27 3.54 20.54
C TYR A 167 -4.21 2.88 21.45
N GLU A 168 -3.24 3.65 21.92
CA GLU A 168 -2.18 3.13 22.81
C GLU A 168 -2.72 2.70 24.18
N ILE A 169 -3.71 3.42 24.72
CA ILE A 169 -4.38 3.03 25.98
C ILE A 169 -5.09 1.70 25.80
N VAL A 170 -5.94 1.56 24.77
CA VAL A 170 -6.67 0.33 24.46
C VAL A 170 -5.71 -0.83 24.23
N LYS A 171 -4.61 -0.62 23.49
CA LYS A 171 -3.58 -1.62 23.26
C LYS A 171 -2.97 -2.13 24.56
N LYS A 172 -2.66 -1.25 25.51
CA LYS A 172 -2.13 -1.62 26.83
C LYS A 172 -3.15 -2.37 27.69
N GLU A 173 -4.43 -1.98 27.64
CA GLU A 173 -5.52 -2.67 28.36
C GLU A 173 -5.73 -4.10 27.85
N LEU A 174 -5.76 -4.27 26.52
CA LEU A 174 -5.92 -5.57 25.89
C LEU A 174 -4.71 -6.49 26.16
N ALA A 175 -3.48 -5.96 26.15
CA ALA A 175 -2.30 -6.71 26.50
C ALA A 175 -2.34 -7.25 27.94
N LYS A 176 -2.76 -6.43 28.90
CA LYS A 176 -2.94 -6.87 30.31
C LYS A 176 -3.97 -7.98 30.45
N SER A 177 -5.08 -7.90 29.73
CA SER A 177 -6.17 -8.86 29.79
C SER A 177 -5.89 -10.19 29.07
N SER A 178 -4.79 -10.30 28.32
CA SER A 178 -4.33 -11.53 27.67
C SER A 178 -3.47 -12.41 28.60
N HIS A 179 -2.99 -11.87 29.71
CA HIS A 179 -2.11 -12.56 30.67
C HIS A 179 -2.85 -12.96 31.95
N SER A 180 -4.15 -12.73 32.02
CA SER A 180 -5.06 -13.16 33.09
C SER A 180 -6.00 -14.26 32.59
#